data_9a5d9adc73557c6bfe6c81b875ce5c98
#
_entry.id   9a5d9adc73557c6bfe6c81b875ce5c98
#
_cell.length_a   1.000
_cell.length_b   1.000
_cell.length_c   1.000
_cell.angle_alpha   90.00
_cell.angle_beta   90.00
_cell.angle_gamma   90.00
#
_symmetry.space_group_name_H-M   'P 1'
#
loop_
_entity.id
_entity.type
_entity.pdbx_description
1 polymer ?
#
loop_
_entity_poly.entity_id
_entity_poly.type
_entity_poly.pdbx_seq_one_letter_code
_entity_poly.pdbx_strand_id
1 'polypeptide(L)'
;MFEDLKPHIQDLRKCLIIIALALLVTFSVSFYFWEIILDWMVAPLSAALPKGRESVIFTQVGEAFFTAIKVAFFSAFIFALPIIFWQIWSFVAPGLYENEKKLVIPFVMFGTFFFLCGCAFAYYIAFPIGFGYLIGFGSQLFTALPSIGDYVGFFAKLMVGFGISFE
;
A
#
# COMPACT_ATOMS: atom_id res chain seq x y z
N MET A 1 -2.45 -6.52 -39.24
CA MET A 1 -2.25 -7.17 -37.93
C MET A 1 -1.22 -6.44 -37.05
N PHE A 2 0.01 -6.17 -37.50
CA PHE A 2 0.97 -5.40 -36.69
C PHE A 2 0.76 -3.88 -36.69
N GLU A 3 0.09 -3.33 -37.67
CA GLU A 3 -0.20 -1.88 -37.73
C GLU A 3 -1.30 -1.46 -36.79
N ASP A 4 -2.27 -2.34 -36.51
CA ASP A 4 -3.38 -2.09 -35.58
C ASP A 4 -2.91 -2.14 -34.09
N LEU A 5 -1.79 -2.80 -33.83
CA LEU A 5 -1.18 -2.89 -32.49
C LEU A 5 -0.37 -1.65 -32.11
N LYS A 6 0.15 -0.89 -33.08
CA LYS A 6 0.98 0.30 -32.82
C LYS A 6 0.30 1.36 -31.95
N PRO A 7 -0.97 1.78 -32.23
CA PRO A 7 -1.64 2.78 -31.39
C PRO A 7 -1.86 2.27 -29.96
N HIS A 8 -2.22 0.99 -29.82
CA HIS A 8 -2.46 0.40 -28.49
C HIS A 8 -1.18 0.32 -27.63
N ILE A 9 -0.04 0.00 -28.24
CA ILE A 9 1.27 0.02 -27.56
C ILE A 9 1.67 1.46 -27.17
N GLN A 10 1.35 2.44 -28.00
CA GLN A 10 1.62 3.85 -27.66
C GLN A 10 0.77 4.33 -26.48
N ASP A 11 -0.49 3.93 -26.41
CA ASP A 11 -1.38 4.26 -25.31
C ASP A 11 -0.92 3.58 -24.01
N LEU A 12 -0.53 2.31 -24.07
CA LEU A 12 0.06 1.62 -22.92
C LEU A 12 1.31 2.34 -22.40
N ARG A 13 2.21 2.75 -23.31
CA ARG A 13 3.41 3.51 -22.95
C ARG A 13 3.07 4.82 -22.24
N LYS A 14 2.09 5.57 -22.74
CA LYS A 14 1.64 6.82 -22.11
C LYS A 14 1.10 6.57 -20.70
N CYS A 15 0.22 5.57 -20.53
CA CYS A 15 -0.32 5.19 -19.24
C CYS A 15 0.78 4.82 -18.24
N LEU A 16 1.76 4.00 -18.66
CA LEU A 16 2.88 3.62 -17.80
C LEU A 16 3.75 4.82 -17.39
N ILE A 17 4.01 5.75 -18.31
CA ILE A 17 4.77 6.97 -18.01
C ILE A 17 4.02 7.82 -16.98
N ILE A 18 2.71 8.01 -17.13
CA ILE A 18 1.91 8.80 -16.19
C ILE A 18 1.88 8.13 -14.81
N ILE A 19 1.70 6.80 -14.75
CA ILE A 19 1.76 6.04 -13.49
C ILE A 19 3.14 6.21 -12.83
N ALA A 20 4.22 6.06 -13.60
CA ALA A 20 5.58 6.21 -13.08
C ALA A 20 5.85 7.62 -12.54
N LEU A 21 5.40 8.66 -13.24
CA LEU A 21 5.51 10.04 -12.78
C LEU A 21 4.66 10.29 -11.52
N ALA A 22 3.44 9.78 -11.48
CA ALA A 22 2.59 9.88 -10.30
C ALA A 22 3.24 9.22 -9.09
N LEU A 23 3.78 7.99 -9.25
CA LEU A 23 4.50 7.28 -8.20
C LEU A 23 5.76 8.04 -7.76
N LEU A 24 6.50 8.65 -8.68
CA LEU A 24 7.70 9.41 -8.35
C LEU A 24 7.35 10.66 -7.52
N VAL A 25 6.32 11.38 -7.90
CA VAL A 25 5.86 12.58 -7.16
C VAL A 25 5.34 12.18 -5.78
N THR A 26 4.44 11.19 -5.71
CA THR A 26 3.89 10.72 -4.43
C THR A 26 4.96 10.10 -3.54
N PHE A 27 5.95 9.41 -4.11
CA PHE A 27 7.10 8.89 -3.38
C PHE A 27 7.95 10.02 -2.76
N SER A 28 8.24 11.07 -3.52
CA SER A 28 9.02 12.21 -3.01
C SER A 28 8.31 12.91 -1.84
N VAL A 29 7.00 13.08 -1.94
CA VAL A 29 6.19 13.64 -0.86
C VAL A 29 6.16 12.69 0.35
N SER A 30 5.89 11.41 0.13
CA SER A 30 5.84 10.40 1.20
C SER A 30 7.20 10.22 1.87
N PHE A 31 8.28 10.31 1.12
CA PHE A 31 9.64 10.23 1.68
C PHE A 31 9.97 11.45 2.56
N TYR A 32 9.43 12.61 2.26
CA TYR A 32 9.59 13.78 3.14
C TYR A 32 8.85 13.60 4.48
N PHE A 33 7.70 12.91 4.47
CA PHE A 33 6.87 12.67 5.67
C PHE A 33 7.02 11.27 6.24
N TRP A 34 8.07 10.52 5.92
CA TRP A 34 8.21 9.10 6.28
C TRP A 34 8.13 8.83 7.79
N GLU A 35 8.65 9.73 8.64
CA GLU A 35 8.60 9.59 10.10
C GLU A 35 7.16 9.59 10.63
N ILE A 36 6.36 10.56 10.18
CA ILE A 36 4.95 10.68 10.59
C ILE A 36 4.15 9.46 10.11
N ILE A 37 4.42 9.00 8.90
CA ILE A 37 3.75 7.83 8.34
C ILE A 37 4.16 6.57 9.10
N LEU A 38 5.43 6.44 9.44
CA LEU A 38 5.95 5.30 10.21
C LEU A 38 5.33 5.26 11.60
N ASP A 39 5.25 6.39 12.31
CA ASP A 39 4.62 6.47 13.62
C ASP A 39 3.16 6.00 13.58
N TRP A 40 2.40 6.42 12.55
CA TRP A 40 1.06 5.95 12.33
C TRP A 40 1.00 4.45 12.04
N MET A 41 1.93 3.92 11.22
CA MET A 41 2.00 2.48 10.92
C MET A 41 2.33 1.64 12.16
N VAL A 42 3.16 2.14 13.08
CA VAL A 42 3.60 1.42 14.29
C VAL A 42 2.57 1.51 15.42
N ALA A 43 1.66 2.47 15.38
CA ALA A 43 0.65 2.64 16.43
C ALA A 43 -0.13 1.36 16.82
N PRO A 44 -0.63 0.51 15.88
CA PRO A 44 -1.31 -0.73 16.26
C PRO A 44 -0.38 -1.78 16.87
N LEU A 45 0.92 -1.75 16.54
CA LEU A 45 1.91 -2.64 17.14
C LEU A 45 2.20 -2.21 18.59
N SER A 46 2.42 -0.93 18.83
CA SER A 46 2.68 -0.41 20.18
C SER A 46 1.50 -0.68 21.14
N ALA A 47 0.26 -0.62 20.62
CA ALA A 47 -0.92 -0.97 21.37
C ALA A 47 -1.03 -2.48 21.71
N ALA A 48 -0.43 -3.35 20.92
CA ALA A 48 -0.45 -4.81 21.13
C ALA A 48 0.72 -5.31 22.00
N LEU A 49 1.78 -4.51 22.17
CA LEU A 49 2.93 -4.87 23.01
C LEU A 49 2.62 -4.68 24.52
N PRO A 50 3.19 -5.54 25.40
CA PRO A 50 3.07 -5.37 26.84
C PRO A 50 3.65 -4.03 27.32
N LYS A 51 2.95 -3.37 28.25
CA LYS A 51 3.38 -2.10 28.85
C LYS A 51 4.81 -2.22 29.40
N GLY A 52 5.69 -1.30 28.98
CA GLY A 52 7.11 -1.26 29.35
C GLY A 52 8.04 -1.94 28.32
N ARG A 53 7.53 -2.46 27.20
CA ARG A 53 8.30 -3.05 26.10
C ARG A 53 7.86 -2.52 24.74
N GLU A 54 7.45 -1.28 24.69
CA GLU A 54 6.89 -0.60 23.50
C GLU A 54 7.96 -0.22 22.47
N SER A 55 9.16 -0.80 22.54
CA SER A 55 10.25 -0.46 21.65
C SER A 55 10.40 -1.47 20.52
N VAL A 56 10.38 -0.94 19.30
CA VAL A 56 10.77 -1.66 18.10
C VAL A 56 12.28 -1.52 17.93
N ILE A 57 12.97 -2.57 17.58
CA ILE A 57 14.44 -2.59 17.49
C ILE A 57 14.91 -2.59 16.03
N PHE A 58 16.13 -2.08 15.83
CA PHE A 58 16.88 -2.29 14.59
C PHE A 58 17.75 -3.52 14.75
N THR A 59 17.68 -4.44 13.80
CA THR A 59 18.47 -5.68 13.81
C THR A 59 19.71 -5.58 12.90
N GLN A 60 19.68 -4.64 11.94
CA GLN A 60 20.75 -4.48 10.96
C GLN A 60 21.16 -3.00 10.80
N VAL A 61 22.43 -2.79 10.48
CA VAL A 61 22.95 -1.46 10.11
C VAL A 61 22.26 -1.02 8.81
N GLY A 62 21.65 0.15 8.83
CA GLY A 62 20.91 0.67 7.66
C GLY A 62 19.42 0.25 7.58
N GLU A 63 18.95 -0.62 8.49
CA GLU A 63 17.53 -1.03 8.52
C GLU A 63 16.58 0.16 8.58
N ALA A 64 16.92 1.21 9.32
CA ALA A 64 16.14 2.44 9.41
C ALA A 64 15.98 3.12 8.03
N PHE A 65 17.07 3.21 7.26
CA PHE A 65 17.04 3.81 5.92
C PHE A 65 16.18 3.02 4.93
N PHE A 66 16.37 1.69 4.89
CA PHE A 66 15.56 0.84 4.03
C PHE A 66 14.09 0.82 4.47
N THR A 67 13.83 0.95 5.76
CA THR A 67 12.47 1.07 6.28
C THR A 67 11.81 2.37 5.84
N ALA A 68 12.53 3.50 5.89
CA ALA A 68 12.03 4.78 5.37
C ALA A 68 11.64 4.68 3.88
N ILE A 69 12.48 4.01 3.07
CA ILE A 69 12.17 3.76 1.67
C ILE A 69 10.92 2.88 1.51
N LYS A 70 10.77 1.79 2.28
CA LYS A 70 9.60 0.92 2.24
C LYS A 70 8.33 1.67 2.62
N VAL A 71 8.36 2.46 3.68
CA VAL A 71 7.25 3.30 4.14
C VAL A 71 6.84 4.31 3.06
N ALA A 72 7.83 5.03 2.51
CA ALA A 72 7.60 6.00 1.45
C ALA A 72 7.00 5.36 0.20
N PHE A 73 7.52 4.20 -0.22
CA PHE A 73 7.02 3.49 -1.40
C PHE A 73 5.60 2.96 -1.21
N PHE A 74 5.32 2.37 -0.05
CA PHE A 74 3.98 1.90 0.30
C PHE A 74 2.96 3.05 0.29
N SER A 75 3.28 4.15 0.96
CA SER A 75 2.41 5.33 1.01
C SER A 75 2.23 5.97 -0.36
N ALA A 76 3.30 6.06 -1.14
CA ALA A 76 3.25 6.55 -2.51
C ALA A 76 2.29 5.74 -3.37
N PHE A 77 2.32 4.41 -3.23
CA PHE A 77 1.40 3.52 -3.93
C PHE A 77 -0.06 3.80 -3.55
N ILE A 78 -0.36 3.92 -2.26
CA ILE A 78 -1.72 4.23 -1.78
C ILE A 78 -2.21 5.58 -2.30
N PHE A 79 -1.37 6.62 -2.25
CA PHE A 79 -1.75 7.95 -2.76
C PHE A 79 -1.88 8.00 -4.29
N ALA A 80 -1.14 7.17 -5.00
CA ALA A 80 -1.21 7.08 -6.46
C ALA A 80 -2.39 6.23 -6.97
N LEU A 81 -3.06 5.43 -6.11
CA LEU A 81 -4.14 4.52 -6.51
C LEU A 81 -5.21 5.14 -7.42
N PRO A 82 -5.80 6.31 -7.11
CA PRO A 82 -6.81 6.88 -7.98
C PRO A 82 -6.25 7.19 -9.38
N ILE A 83 -4.98 7.59 -9.48
CA ILE A 83 -4.33 7.84 -10.77
C ILE A 83 -4.05 6.51 -11.48
N ILE A 84 -3.60 5.49 -10.75
CA ILE A 84 -3.35 4.15 -11.30
C ILE A 84 -4.64 3.56 -11.86
N PHE A 85 -5.73 3.56 -11.10
CA PHE A 85 -7.04 3.08 -11.58
C PHE A 85 -7.53 3.89 -12.77
N TRP A 86 -7.39 5.21 -12.75
CA TRP A 86 -7.75 6.05 -13.88
C TRP A 86 -6.96 5.68 -15.15
N GLN A 87 -5.67 5.45 -15.04
CA GLN A 87 -4.84 5.07 -16.19
C GLN A 87 -5.18 3.68 -16.72
N ILE A 88 -5.43 2.71 -15.83
CA ILE A 88 -5.85 1.36 -16.23
C ILE A 88 -7.17 1.43 -17.01
N TRP A 89 -8.18 2.13 -16.48
CA TRP A 89 -9.47 2.29 -17.13
C TRP A 89 -9.38 3.12 -18.42
N SER A 90 -8.54 4.14 -18.46
CA SER A 90 -8.27 4.93 -19.67
C SER A 90 -7.67 4.08 -20.80
N PHE A 91 -6.83 3.11 -20.44
CA PHE A 91 -6.27 2.15 -21.40
C PHE A 91 -7.31 1.14 -21.90
N VAL A 92 -8.25 0.73 -21.06
CA VAL A 92 -9.31 -0.22 -21.40
C VAL A 92 -10.46 0.49 -22.16
N ALA A 93 -10.73 1.75 -21.88
CA ALA A 93 -11.86 2.52 -22.40
C ALA A 93 -11.99 2.54 -23.95
N PRO A 94 -10.92 2.57 -24.75
CA PRO A 94 -11.04 2.51 -26.22
C PRO A 94 -11.73 1.23 -26.73
N GLY A 95 -11.64 0.12 -25.95
CA GLY A 95 -12.29 -1.15 -26.27
C GLY A 95 -13.76 -1.23 -25.83
N LEU A 96 -14.27 -0.24 -25.09
CA LEU A 96 -15.64 -0.23 -24.57
C LEU A 96 -16.61 0.53 -25.52
N TYR A 97 -17.89 0.15 -25.49
CA TYR A 97 -18.94 0.89 -26.17
C TYR A 97 -19.13 2.29 -25.55
N GLU A 98 -19.63 3.25 -26.33
CA GLU A 98 -19.77 4.65 -25.88
C GLU A 98 -20.62 4.81 -24.61
N ASN A 99 -21.63 3.94 -24.43
CA ASN A 99 -22.47 3.93 -23.24
C ASN A 99 -21.72 3.43 -21.99
N GLU A 100 -20.70 2.57 -22.16
CA GLU A 100 -19.91 1.98 -21.08
C GLU A 100 -18.78 2.91 -20.62
N LYS A 101 -18.29 3.78 -21.49
CA LYS A 101 -17.27 4.79 -21.14
C LYS A 101 -17.69 5.69 -19.99
N LYS A 102 -19.00 5.92 -19.81
CA LYS A 102 -19.55 6.72 -18.71
C LYS A 102 -19.38 6.04 -17.35
N LEU A 103 -19.17 4.72 -17.32
CA LEU A 103 -18.98 3.94 -16.11
C LEU A 103 -17.53 4.00 -15.59
N VAL A 104 -16.57 4.49 -16.38
CA VAL A 104 -15.16 4.56 -15.98
C VAL A 104 -14.99 5.38 -14.70
N ILE A 105 -15.63 6.55 -14.59
CA ILE A 105 -15.53 7.41 -13.41
C ILE A 105 -16.07 6.71 -12.15
N PRO A 106 -17.31 6.16 -12.15
CA PRO A 106 -17.80 5.40 -11.01
C PRO A 106 -16.89 4.24 -10.62
N PHE A 107 -16.38 3.48 -11.60
CA PHE A 107 -15.48 2.36 -11.32
C PHE A 107 -14.19 2.80 -10.63
N VAL A 108 -13.55 3.87 -11.10
CA VAL A 108 -12.34 4.41 -10.45
C VAL A 108 -12.64 4.87 -9.02
N MET A 109 -13.77 5.54 -8.82
CA MET A 109 -14.17 6.02 -7.50
C MET A 109 -14.47 4.86 -6.54
N PHE A 110 -15.27 3.89 -6.97
CA PHE A 110 -15.63 2.75 -6.15
C PHE A 110 -14.43 1.85 -5.87
N GLY A 111 -13.58 1.57 -6.88
CA GLY A 111 -12.36 0.83 -6.70
C GLY A 111 -11.45 1.49 -5.68
N THR A 112 -11.12 2.77 -5.85
CA THR A 112 -10.31 3.48 -4.85
C THR A 112 -10.95 3.42 -3.46
N PHE A 113 -12.27 3.59 -3.37
CA PHE A 113 -13.00 3.55 -2.10
C PHE A 113 -12.94 2.17 -1.45
N PHE A 114 -13.24 1.09 -2.18
CA PHE A 114 -13.21 -0.26 -1.64
C PHE A 114 -11.81 -0.71 -1.25
N PHE A 115 -10.80 -0.35 -2.05
CA PHE A 115 -9.41 -0.61 -1.66
C PHE A 115 -9.06 0.06 -0.33
N LEU A 116 -9.43 1.33 -0.15
CA LEU A 116 -9.19 2.05 1.11
C LEU A 116 -10.00 1.45 2.27
N CYS A 117 -11.21 0.97 2.03
CA CYS A 117 -11.99 0.23 3.03
C CYS A 117 -11.28 -1.07 3.45
N GLY A 118 -10.70 -1.82 2.49
CA GLY A 118 -9.89 -3.00 2.77
C GLY A 118 -8.65 -2.67 3.60
N CYS A 119 -7.96 -1.58 3.28
CA CYS A 119 -6.85 -1.07 4.08
C CYS A 119 -7.31 -0.67 5.50
N ALA A 120 -8.43 0.04 5.63
CA ALA A 120 -8.97 0.41 6.94
C ALA A 120 -9.35 -0.83 7.77
N PHE A 121 -9.98 -1.83 7.15
CA PHE A 121 -10.29 -3.10 7.78
C PHE A 121 -9.00 -3.80 8.27
N ALA A 122 -7.97 -3.85 7.44
CA ALA A 122 -6.68 -4.40 7.83
C ALA A 122 -6.11 -3.69 9.04
N TYR A 123 -6.08 -2.35 9.01
CA TYR A 123 -5.50 -1.52 10.06
C TYR A 123 -6.23 -1.63 11.41
N TYR A 124 -7.56 -1.50 11.41
CA TYR A 124 -8.34 -1.42 12.64
C TYR A 124 -8.78 -2.79 13.19
N ILE A 125 -8.86 -3.81 12.35
CA ILE A 125 -9.40 -5.12 12.74
C ILE A 125 -8.35 -6.23 12.59
N ALA A 126 -7.82 -6.44 11.39
CA ALA A 126 -6.94 -7.58 11.12
C ALA A 126 -5.59 -7.47 11.86
N PHE A 127 -5.01 -6.27 11.91
CA PHE A 127 -3.75 -6.03 12.61
C PHE A 127 -3.82 -6.26 14.12
N PRO A 128 -4.71 -5.59 14.88
CA PRO A 128 -4.78 -5.78 16.33
C PRO A 128 -5.04 -7.24 16.72
N ILE A 129 -5.92 -7.92 15.99
CA ILE A 129 -6.24 -9.34 16.26
C ILE A 129 -5.05 -10.23 15.90
N GLY A 130 -4.49 -10.07 14.69
CA GLY A 130 -3.39 -10.88 14.19
C GLY A 130 -2.12 -10.72 15.02
N PHE A 131 -1.73 -9.48 15.33
CA PHE A 131 -0.56 -9.23 16.16
C PHE A 131 -0.76 -9.64 17.62
N GLY A 132 -1.93 -9.40 18.18
CA GLY A 132 -2.26 -9.86 19.53
C GLY A 132 -2.08 -11.37 19.65
N TYR A 133 -2.53 -12.14 18.64
CA TYR A 133 -2.33 -13.58 18.58
C TYR A 133 -0.85 -13.97 18.39
N LEU A 134 -0.14 -13.35 17.44
CA LEU A 134 1.26 -13.68 17.13
C LEU A 134 2.19 -13.35 18.30
N ILE A 135 2.01 -12.21 18.96
CA ILE A 135 2.81 -11.82 20.12
C ILE A 135 2.46 -12.69 21.34
N GLY A 136 1.19 -13.06 21.51
CA GLY A 136 0.73 -13.94 22.57
C GLY A 136 1.21 -15.39 22.39
N PHE A 137 1.43 -15.83 21.15
CA PHE A 137 1.87 -17.18 20.86
C PHE A 137 3.34 -17.35 21.30
N GLY A 138 3.56 -18.18 22.30
CA GLY A 138 4.91 -18.43 22.83
C GLY A 138 5.45 -17.36 23.78
N SER A 139 4.65 -16.38 24.21
CA SER A 139 5.05 -15.31 25.13
C SER A 139 5.59 -15.81 26.47
N GLN A 140 5.30 -17.07 26.87
CA GLN A 140 5.84 -17.74 28.04
C GLN A 140 7.28 -18.23 27.86
N LEU A 141 7.71 -18.46 26.62
CA LEU A 141 9.01 -19.01 26.28
C LEU A 141 9.95 -17.97 25.64
N PHE A 142 9.39 -17.01 24.92
CA PHE A 142 10.14 -16.04 24.14
C PHE A 142 9.71 -14.60 24.42
N THR A 143 10.67 -13.69 24.37
CA THR A 143 10.39 -12.24 24.41
C THR A 143 10.28 -11.74 22.99
N ALA A 144 9.10 -11.22 22.62
CA ALA A 144 8.90 -10.61 21.31
C ALA A 144 9.65 -9.27 21.21
N LEU A 145 10.62 -9.20 20.32
CA LEU A 145 11.36 -7.99 19.96
C LEU A 145 11.25 -7.82 18.43
N PRO A 146 10.15 -7.29 17.91
CA PRO A 146 9.96 -7.18 16.47
C PRO A 146 10.92 -6.17 15.85
N SER A 147 11.58 -6.57 14.75
CA SER A 147 12.34 -5.68 13.90
C SER A 147 11.41 -4.72 13.17
N ILE A 148 11.81 -3.43 13.10
CA ILE A 148 11.00 -2.41 12.42
C ILE A 148 10.87 -2.71 10.93
N GLY A 149 11.93 -3.20 10.28
CA GLY A 149 11.93 -3.50 8.85
C GLY A 149 11.02 -4.66 8.47
N ASP A 150 10.97 -5.70 9.31
CA ASP A 150 10.10 -6.87 9.12
C ASP A 150 8.65 -6.50 9.40
N TYR A 151 8.41 -5.71 10.46
CA TYR A 151 7.08 -5.21 10.78
C TYR A 151 6.48 -4.41 9.63
N VAL A 152 7.20 -3.39 9.12
CA VAL A 152 6.73 -2.55 8.01
C VAL A 152 6.50 -3.39 6.75
N GLY A 153 7.38 -4.37 6.47
CA GLY A 153 7.18 -5.28 5.34
C GLY A 153 5.93 -6.15 5.48
N PHE A 154 5.66 -6.67 6.66
CA PHE A 154 4.45 -7.44 6.95
C PHE A 154 3.20 -6.57 6.88
N PHE A 155 3.26 -5.37 7.48
CA PHE A 155 2.20 -4.38 7.44
C PHE A 155 1.78 -4.06 6.00
N ALA A 156 2.74 -3.68 5.16
CA ALA A 156 2.47 -3.34 3.76
C ALA A 156 1.82 -4.49 2.99
N LYS A 157 2.32 -5.73 3.16
CA LYS A 157 1.75 -6.92 2.52
C LYS A 157 0.30 -7.16 2.94
N LEU A 158 0.01 -7.01 4.23
CA LEU A 158 -1.33 -7.25 4.77
C LEU A 158 -2.31 -6.19 4.29
N MET A 159 -1.91 -4.91 4.34
CA MET A 159 -2.71 -3.80 3.85
C MET A 159 -3.06 -3.93 2.37
N VAL A 160 -2.07 -4.21 1.53
CA VAL A 160 -2.28 -4.41 0.09
C VAL A 160 -3.13 -5.67 -0.16
N GLY A 161 -2.87 -6.76 0.57
CA GLY A 161 -3.64 -7.99 0.45
C GLY A 161 -5.13 -7.81 0.74
N PHE A 162 -5.46 -7.14 1.84
CA PHE A 162 -6.86 -6.81 2.16
C PHE A 162 -7.44 -5.77 1.20
N GLY A 163 -6.65 -4.75 0.80
CA GLY A 163 -7.06 -3.78 -0.20
C GLY A 163 -7.49 -4.46 -1.50
N ILE A 164 -6.68 -5.38 -2.03
CA ILE A 164 -7.00 -6.15 -3.24
C ILE A 164 -8.19 -7.10 -3.01
N SER A 165 -8.31 -7.70 -1.83
CA SER A 165 -9.41 -8.64 -1.53
C SER A 165 -10.77 -7.96 -1.50
N PHE A 166 -10.83 -6.68 -1.25
CA PHE A 166 -12.06 -5.88 -1.26
C PHE A 166 -12.42 -5.38 -2.68
N GLU A 167 -11.49 -5.44 -3.65
CA GLU A 167 -11.72 -5.17 -5.07
C GLU A 167 -12.41 -6.33 -5.82
#